data_f22e148b371129852579769cdbe0e7c5
#
_entry.id   f22e148b371129852579769cdbe0e7c5
#
_cell.length_a   1.000
_cell.length_b   1.000
_cell.length_c   1.000
_cell.angle_alpha   90.00
_cell.angle_beta   90.00
_cell.angle_gamma   90.00
#
_symmetry.space_group_name_H-M   'P 1'
#
loop_
_entity.id
_entity.type
_entity.pdbx_description
1 polymer ?
#
loop_
_entity_poly.entity_id
_entity_poly.type
_entity_poly.pdbx_seq_one_letter_code
_entity_poly.pdbx_strand_id
1 'polypeptide(L)'
;MLNRIFTLLAAAAAATVPALACTSLIAAKGATADSTVMITYAADSHNLYGELYSRPGGKHEKGAMRQVVDWDTGKPLGEIPEAPVTYSRIGNMNEKGVAIAESTWGGREELAGSGMIDYGSLIYIALERSATAREALDVMTQLVDKYGYASEGESFSIADPDQVWILELIGKGKDDPGAVWVARRVPDGCIAGHANHARIHKFPLDDPGTLYSTDVIDFARKKGYFSGKDKDFDFSRAYAVTDFGALRGCDARVWAYFNRFSDGMDAWLPWIDRAEGEPMPLWVKPSKPITATDMKWMMRDHFENTPYDMTKDVGAAPYGVPYRWRPMTFKVDGNEYTHERAIATQQTGFSFVAQLDGRAPESMRGLLWFGTDDANTCVYLPVFCSVTKAPAQLAHGDINTLDLNSNFWVNNLVANQAYNRYSQMIPDIRRVQKALEDSIAEDVRVAREQLPAFAPAEQRELTQDLADIWAKKATDAYRDLASFLFVRFMDGNRKKTDDAHRFMKSEYGTPLYPEFPGYDDERYFRNIVNETGDRLRVRDIKY
;
A
#
# COMPACT_ATOMS: atom_id res chain seq x y z
N MET A 1 1.34 0.37 -65.36
CA MET A 1 1.87 -0.56 -64.38
C MET A 1 2.55 0.26 -63.30
N LEU A 2 1.82 0.61 -62.24
CA LEU A 2 2.35 1.32 -61.07
C LEU A 2 2.23 0.42 -59.86
N ASN A 3 3.38 -0.10 -59.40
CA ASN A 3 3.50 -0.80 -58.15
C ASN A 3 3.40 0.22 -57.00
N ARG A 4 2.33 0.16 -56.21
CA ARG A 4 2.25 0.84 -54.91
C ARG A 4 2.74 -0.14 -53.84
N ILE A 5 3.90 0.15 -53.31
CA ILE A 5 4.45 -0.47 -52.09
C ILE A 5 3.71 0.17 -50.92
N PHE A 6 2.85 -0.60 -50.26
CA PHE A 6 2.32 -0.25 -48.93
C PHE A 6 3.34 -0.66 -47.87
N THR A 7 4.01 0.34 -47.32
CA THR A 7 4.80 0.15 -46.11
C THR A 7 3.82 0.15 -44.91
N LEU A 8 3.52 -1.01 -44.38
CA LEU A 8 2.87 -1.15 -43.06
C LEU A 8 3.87 -0.73 -42.00
N LEU A 9 3.69 0.44 -41.42
CA LEU A 9 4.23 0.76 -40.12
C LEU A 9 3.41 -0.02 -39.10
N ALA A 10 3.96 -1.12 -38.59
CA ALA A 10 3.48 -1.75 -37.39
C ALA A 10 3.86 -0.82 -36.20
N ALA A 11 2.89 -0.03 -35.74
CA ALA A 11 3.00 0.58 -34.44
C ALA A 11 2.94 -0.57 -33.40
N ALA A 12 4.08 -0.93 -32.84
CA ALA A 12 4.14 -1.72 -31.64
C ALA A 12 3.48 -0.88 -30.54
N ALA A 13 2.22 -1.20 -30.21
CA ALA A 13 1.62 -0.76 -28.97
C ALA A 13 2.43 -1.46 -27.87
N ALA A 14 3.30 -0.73 -27.21
CA ALA A 14 3.85 -1.16 -25.94
C ALA A 14 2.64 -1.38 -25.03
N ALA A 15 2.31 -2.63 -24.77
CA ALA A 15 1.40 -2.98 -23.71
C ALA A 15 2.09 -2.50 -22.41
N THR A 16 1.66 -1.34 -21.92
CA THR A 16 2.01 -0.94 -20.56
C THR A 16 1.36 -1.98 -19.65
N VAL A 17 2.15 -2.92 -19.15
CA VAL A 17 1.76 -3.75 -18.01
C VAL A 17 1.30 -2.76 -16.95
N PRO A 18 0.10 -2.92 -16.38
CA PRO A 18 -0.33 -2.04 -15.29
C PRO A 18 0.68 -2.23 -14.17
N ALA A 19 1.52 -1.22 -13.93
CA ALA A 19 2.48 -1.25 -12.85
C ALA A 19 1.71 -1.46 -11.54
N LEU A 20 1.89 -2.62 -10.92
CA LEU A 20 1.54 -2.85 -9.52
C LEU A 20 2.24 -1.75 -8.74
N ALA A 21 1.50 -0.97 -8.00
CA ALA A 21 2.03 0.25 -7.40
C ALA A 21 1.82 0.21 -5.90
N CYS A 22 2.68 -0.50 -5.19
CA CYS A 22 2.62 -0.72 -3.75
C CYS A 22 3.35 0.37 -2.95
N THR A 23 3.06 0.50 -1.66
CA THR A 23 3.76 1.39 -0.74
C THR A 23 3.98 0.69 0.59
N SER A 24 5.21 0.71 1.09
CA SER A 24 5.58 0.22 2.42
C SER A 24 6.34 1.29 3.19
N LEU A 25 5.85 1.62 4.39
CA LEU A 25 6.46 2.55 5.33
C LEU A 25 6.91 1.81 6.58
N ILE A 26 7.98 2.25 7.19
CA ILE A 26 8.66 1.57 8.29
C ILE A 26 8.87 2.55 9.45
N ALA A 27 8.54 2.13 10.68
CA ALA A 27 8.99 2.76 11.90
C ALA A 27 9.68 1.71 12.77
N ALA A 28 11.01 1.82 12.88
CA ALA A 28 11.81 0.87 13.68
C ALA A 28 11.59 1.09 15.19
N LYS A 29 11.97 0.09 15.99
CA LYS A 29 11.96 0.19 17.45
C LYS A 29 12.68 1.46 17.92
N GLY A 30 12.07 2.19 18.87
CA GLY A 30 12.62 3.48 19.33
C GLY A 30 12.24 4.70 18.49
N ALA A 31 11.70 4.53 17.27
CA ALA A 31 11.04 5.60 16.52
C ALA A 31 9.56 5.73 16.90
N THR A 32 9.00 4.72 17.56
CA THR A 32 7.58 4.63 17.91
C THR A 32 7.30 5.05 19.36
N ALA A 33 6.09 5.53 19.61
CA ALA A 33 5.68 6.03 20.93
C ALA A 33 5.58 4.93 22.00
N ASP A 34 5.35 3.70 21.57
CA ASP A 34 5.13 2.54 22.43
C ASP A 34 6.25 1.48 22.32
N SER A 35 7.36 1.81 21.68
CA SER A 35 8.51 0.93 21.45
C SER A 35 8.17 -0.36 20.65
N THR A 36 7.09 -0.36 19.87
CA THR A 36 6.79 -1.41 18.89
C THR A 36 7.57 -1.19 17.60
N VAL A 37 7.71 -2.23 16.79
CA VAL A 37 8.12 -2.09 15.38
C VAL A 37 6.85 -1.99 14.54
N MET A 38 6.82 -1.06 13.59
CA MET A 38 5.68 -0.96 12.66
C MET A 38 6.15 -0.97 11.21
N ILE A 39 5.44 -1.73 10.39
CA ILE A 39 5.53 -1.66 8.93
C ILE A 39 4.14 -1.52 8.33
N THR A 40 4.05 -0.88 7.15
CA THR A 40 2.78 -0.78 6.42
C THR A 40 2.89 -1.45 5.06
N TYR A 41 1.75 -1.70 4.47
CA TYR A 41 1.63 -2.13 3.09
C TYR A 41 0.32 -1.62 2.48
N ALA A 42 0.40 -1.11 1.25
CA ALA A 42 -0.74 -0.94 0.37
C ALA A 42 -0.50 -1.79 -0.87
N ALA A 43 -1.35 -2.77 -1.09
CA ALA A 43 -1.33 -3.62 -2.28
C ALA A 43 -2.22 -2.98 -3.35
N ASP A 44 -1.59 -2.34 -4.33
CA ASP A 44 -2.28 -1.47 -5.29
C ASP A 44 -2.35 -2.12 -6.67
N SER A 45 -3.50 -2.70 -7.00
CA SER A 45 -3.80 -3.25 -8.32
C SER A 45 -5.29 -3.16 -8.61
N HIS A 46 -5.66 -2.71 -9.81
CA HIS A 46 -7.07 -2.65 -10.24
C HIS A 46 -7.75 -4.03 -10.38
N ASN A 47 -6.97 -5.11 -10.40
CA ASN A 47 -7.47 -6.47 -10.48
C ASN A 47 -7.47 -7.20 -9.14
N LEU A 48 -7.01 -6.55 -8.06
CA LEU A 48 -6.88 -7.17 -6.76
C LEU A 48 -8.16 -6.95 -5.93
N TYR A 49 -8.85 -8.04 -5.62
CA TYR A 49 -9.87 -8.05 -4.59
C TYR A 49 -9.21 -8.04 -3.21
N GLY A 50 -9.59 -7.07 -2.38
CA GLY A 50 -9.03 -6.94 -1.04
C GLY A 50 -9.57 -7.99 -0.08
N GLU A 51 -8.75 -9.00 0.24
CA GLU A 51 -9.10 -10.06 1.19
C GLU A 51 -7.99 -10.30 2.22
N LEU A 52 -8.36 -10.88 3.34
CA LEU A 52 -7.43 -11.30 4.38
C LEU A 52 -7.09 -12.78 4.20
N TYR A 53 -5.94 -13.06 3.62
CA TYR A 53 -5.47 -14.43 3.41
C TYR A 53 -5.17 -15.12 4.73
N SER A 54 -5.53 -16.40 4.87
CA SER A 54 -5.18 -17.19 6.04
C SER A 54 -4.71 -18.59 5.65
N ARG A 55 -3.74 -19.12 6.38
CA ARG A 55 -3.32 -20.52 6.24
C ARG A 55 -2.94 -21.06 7.63
N PRO A 56 -3.54 -22.15 8.06
CA PRO A 56 -3.14 -22.81 9.29
C PRO A 56 -1.75 -23.43 9.14
N GLY A 57 -0.93 -23.29 10.18
CA GLY A 57 0.32 -24.03 10.32
C GLY A 57 0.10 -25.47 10.79
N GLY A 58 1.18 -26.23 10.83
CA GLY A 58 1.11 -27.62 11.32
C GLY A 58 2.34 -28.46 11.03
N LYS A 59 2.24 -29.74 11.38
CA LYS A 59 3.23 -30.76 11.04
C LYS A 59 2.91 -31.37 9.71
N HIS A 60 3.91 -31.60 8.89
CA HIS A 60 3.79 -32.19 7.57
C HIS A 60 4.49 -33.54 7.51
N GLU A 61 3.96 -34.45 6.72
CA GLU A 61 4.56 -35.77 6.51
C GLU A 61 5.90 -35.66 5.77
N LYS A 62 6.78 -36.62 6.00
CA LYS A 62 8.06 -36.68 5.29
C LYS A 62 7.82 -36.86 3.79
N GLY A 63 8.39 -35.94 3.01
CA GLY A 63 8.24 -35.92 1.55
C GLY A 63 7.04 -35.12 1.05
N ALA A 64 6.31 -34.43 1.94
CA ALA A 64 5.27 -33.51 1.53
C ALA A 64 5.85 -32.42 0.60
N MET A 65 5.09 -32.05 -0.41
CA MET A 65 5.46 -31.02 -1.39
C MET A 65 4.50 -29.84 -1.29
N ARG A 66 5.03 -28.63 -1.50
CA ARG A 66 4.29 -27.39 -1.59
C ARG A 66 4.24 -26.95 -3.04
N GLN A 67 3.04 -26.73 -3.54
CA GLN A 67 2.82 -26.06 -4.82
C GLN A 67 3.29 -24.60 -4.73
N VAL A 68 4.01 -24.15 -5.76
CA VAL A 68 4.38 -22.76 -5.97
C VAL A 68 3.59 -22.27 -7.18
N VAL A 69 2.89 -21.16 -7.01
CA VAL A 69 2.09 -20.52 -8.05
C VAL A 69 2.52 -19.08 -8.20
N ASP A 70 2.43 -18.56 -9.38
CA ASP A 70 2.54 -17.12 -9.64
C ASP A 70 1.38 -16.41 -8.96
N TRP A 71 1.69 -15.45 -8.11
CA TRP A 71 0.73 -14.80 -7.23
C TRP A 71 -0.35 -14.03 -8.00
N ASP A 72 0.04 -13.34 -9.06
CA ASP A 72 -0.85 -12.47 -9.81
C ASP A 72 -1.79 -13.26 -10.74
N THR A 73 -1.33 -14.36 -11.28
CA THR A 73 -2.05 -15.12 -12.31
C THR A 73 -2.57 -16.48 -11.82
N GLY A 74 -2.09 -16.99 -10.69
CA GLY A 74 -2.37 -18.33 -10.20
C GLY A 74 -1.72 -19.44 -11.03
N LYS A 75 -0.84 -19.11 -11.99
CA LYS A 75 -0.15 -20.06 -12.84
C LYS A 75 0.77 -20.95 -12.01
N PRO A 76 0.69 -22.30 -12.11
CA PRO A 76 1.65 -23.19 -11.46
C PRO A 76 3.08 -22.93 -11.96
N LEU A 77 4.01 -22.67 -11.05
CA LEU A 77 5.43 -22.51 -11.33
C LEU A 77 6.24 -23.77 -11.02
N GLY A 78 5.78 -24.59 -10.08
CA GLY A 78 6.42 -25.85 -9.71
C GLY A 78 6.08 -26.30 -8.30
N GLU A 79 6.92 -27.19 -7.76
CA GLU A 79 6.78 -27.73 -6.41
C GLU A 79 8.12 -27.68 -5.68
N ILE A 80 8.07 -27.38 -4.39
CA ILE A 80 9.23 -27.45 -3.50
C ILE A 80 8.93 -28.36 -2.30
N PRO A 81 9.92 -28.93 -1.63
CA PRO A 81 9.69 -29.66 -0.39
C PRO A 81 9.02 -28.78 0.66
N GLU A 82 7.95 -29.29 1.27
CA GLU A 82 7.34 -28.61 2.41
C GLU A 82 8.24 -28.71 3.65
N ALA A 83 8.23 -27.67 4.49
CA ALA A 83 8.93 -27.71 5.77
C ALA A 83 8.26 -28.74 6.70
N PRO A 84 9.01 -29.47 7.56
CA PRO A 84 8.43 -30.45 8.48
C PRO A 84 7.40 -29.85 9.44
N VAL A 85 7.54 -28.56 9.75
CA VAL A 85 6.61 -27.78 10.57
C VAL A 85 6.48 -26.40 9.94
N THR A 86 5.26 -25.89 9.83
CA THR A 86 4.97 -24.53 9.37
C THR A 86 4.20 -23.76 10.43
N TYR A 87 4.39 -22.45 10.47
CA TYR A 87 3.61 -21.54 11.31
C TYR A 87 2.31 -21.14 10.61
N SER A 88 1.27 -20.87 11.42
CA SER A 88 0.04 -20.26 10.92
C SER A 88 0.31 -18.82 10.49
N ARG A 89 -0.36 -18.39 9.41
CA ARG A 89 -0.33 -17.00 8.96
C ARG A 89 -1.72 -16.43 8.74
N ILE A 90 -1.82 -15.14 8.99
CA ILE A 90 -2.99 -14.31 8.73
C ILE A 90 -2.57 -13.03 8.01
N GLY A 91 -3.07 -12.83 6.80
CA GLY A 91 -2.56 -11.80 5.91
C GLY A 91 -1.04 -11.94 5.71
N ASN A 92 -0.35 -10.83 5.82
CA ASN A 92 1.11 -10.72 5.70
C ASN A 92 1.84 -10.86 7.05
N MET A 93 1.26 -11.55 8.00
CA MET A 93 1.83 -11.77 9.34
C MET A 93 1.64 -13.23 9.77
N ASN A 94 2.60 -13.78 10.51
CA ASN A 94 2.50 -15.12 11.09
C ASN A 94 2.27 -15.09 12.62
N GLU A 95 1.97 -16.26 13.19
CA GLU A 95 1.69 -16.43 14.63
C GLU A 95 2.87 -16.08 15.54
N LYS A 96 4.07 -15.93 15.01
CA LYS A 96 5.28 -15.51 15.76
C LYS A 96 5.45 -13.98 15.77
N GLY A 97 4.59 -13.24 15.08
CA GLY A 97 4.71 -11.80 14.96
C GLY A 97 5.77 -11.37 13.95
N VAL A 98 6.07 -12.20 12.97
CA VAL A 98 6.84 -11.77 11.78
C VAL A 98 5.87 -11.22 10.76
N ALA A 99 6.16 -10.04 10.20
CA ALA A 99 5.36 -9.41 9.15
C ALA A 99 6.24 -9.04 7.96
N ILE A 100 5.70 -9.22 6.75
CA ILE A 100 6.41 -8.91 5.50
C ILE A 100 5.50 -8.07 4.60
N ALA A 101 6.02 -6.96 4.09
CA ALA A 101 5.41 -6.11 3.09
C ALA A 101 6.34 -5.95 1.89
N GLU A 102 5.83 -5.53 0.74
CA GLU A 102 6.63 -5.39 -0.48
C GLU A 102 6.30 -4.13 -1.28
N SER A 103 7.13 -3.86 -2.30
CA SER A 103 6.81 -3.02 -3.44
C SER A 103 7.65 -3.39 -4.66
N THR A 104 6.97 -3.74 -5.75
CA THR A 104 7.61 -4.05 -7.05
C THR A 104 8.17 -2.78 -7.69
N TRP A 105 9.44 -2.79 -8.12
CA TRP A 105 10.08 -1.64 -8.77
C TRP A 105 10.53 -1.91 -10.22
N GLY A 106 10.17 -3.06 -10.77
CA GLY A 106 10.51 -3.44 -12.13
C GLY A 106 12.02 -3.67 -12.31
N GLY A 107 12.78 -2.59 -12.40
CA GLY A 107 14.21 -2.62 -12.63
C GLY A 107 14.57 -2.71 -14.10
N ARG A 108 15.71 -3.34 -14.41
CA ARG A 108 16.10 -3.58 -15.79
C ARG A 108 15.28 -4.73 -16.37
N GLU A 109 14.52 -4.44 -17.42
CA GLU A 109 13.58 -5.38 -18.05
C GLU A 109 14.24 -6.72 -18.45
N GLU A 110 15.50 -6.67 -18.93
CA GLU A 110 16.26 -7.87 -19.29
C GLU A 110 16.65 -8.76 -18.12
N LEU A 111 16.46 -8.28 -16.88
CA LEU A 111 16.73 -9.03 -15.64
C LEU A 111 15.48 -9.64 -15.01
N ALA A 112 14.31 -9.50 -15.62
CA ALA A 112 13.10 -10.19 -15.16
C ALA A 112 13.41 -11.67 -14.94
N GLY A 113 13.01 -12.20 -13.77
CA GLY A 113 13.39 -13.52 -13.31
C GLY A 113 12.80 -14.65 -14.12
N SER A 114 13.51 -15.77 -14.21
CA SER A 114 13.11 -16.97 -14.93
C SER A 114 13.10 -18.23 -14.05
N GLY A 115 13.13 -18.05 -12.72
CA GLY A 115 13.13 -19.11 -11.74
C GLY A 115 11.74 -19.65 -11.39
N MET A 116 11.60 -20.21 -10.19
CA MET A 116 10.37 -20.84 -9.73
C MET A 116 9.64 -20.02 -8.65
N ILE A 117 10.33 -19.19 -7.89
CA ILE A 117 9.76 -18.50 -6.73
C ILE A 117 9.45 -17.05 -7.12
N ASP A 118 8.19 -16.68 -7.14
CA ASP A 118 7.74 -15.31 -7.33
C ASP A 118 7.74 -14.51 -6.02
N TYR A 119 7.52 -13.20 -6.08
CA TYR A 119 7.54 -12.30 -4.93
C TYR A 119 6.51 -12.68 -3.86
N GLY A 120 5.28 -13.05 -4.26
CA GLY A 120 4.22 -13.45 -3.33
C GLY A 120 4.53 -14.77 -2.64
N SER A 121 5.06 -15.75 -3.37
CA SER A 121 5.53 -17.01 -2.78
C SER A 121 6.68 -16.79 -1.80
N LEU A 122 7.61 -15.86 -2.08
CA LEU A 122 8.66 -15.49 -1.11
C LEU A 122 8.07 -15.02 0.21
N ILE A 123 7.09 -14.11 0.18
CA ILE A 123 6.42 -13.60 1.39
C ILE A 123 5.80 -14.74 2.18
N TYR A 124 4.92 -15.51 1.55
CA TYR A 124 4.11 -16.48 2.28
C TYR A 124 4.89 -17.71 2.74
N ILE A 125 5.86 -18.19 1.95
CA ILE A 125 6.72 -19.29 2.38
C ILE A 125 7.65 -18.86 3.51
N ALA A 126 8.19 -17.65 3.47
CA ALA A 126 9.02 -17.13 4.56
C ALA A 126 8.22 -16.98 5.85
N LEU A 127 7.01 -16.42 5.79
CA LEU A 127 6.13 -16.32 6.96
C LEU A 127 5.80 -17.68 7.58
N GLU A 128 5.60 -18.70 6.77
CA GLU A 128 5.29 -20.06 7.25
C GLU A 128 6.50 -20.80 7.82
N ARG A 129 7.75 -20.33 7.56
CA ARG A 129 9.00 -21.05 7.91
C ARG A 129 9.91 -20.28 8.85
N SER A 130 9.54 -19.10 9.35
CA SER A 130 10.40 -18.26 10.18
C SER A 130 9.71 -17.77 11.46
N ALA A 131 10.47 -17.66 12.54
CA ALA A 131 10.02 -17.12 13.81
C ALA A 131 10.58 -15.70 14.07
N THR A 132 11.52 -15.23 13.26
CA THR A 132 12.14 -13.89 13.34
C THR A 132 12.30 -13.28 11.96
N ALA A 133 12.44 -11.95 11.90
CA ALA A 133 12.71 -11.24 10.65
C ALA A 133 14.02 -11.71 9.99
N ARG A 134 15.04 -12.04 10.79
CA ARG A 134 16.31 -12.54 10.27
C ARG A 134 16.14 -13.93 9.65
N GLU A 135 15.44 -14.85 10.29
CA GLU A 135 15.13 -16.16 9.71
C GLU A 135 14.31 -16.02 8.43
N ALA A 136 13.34 -15.08 8.37
CA ALA A 136 12.56 -14.83 7.17
C ALA A 136 13.44 -14.37 6.00
N LEU A 137 14.36 -13.44 6.24
CA LEU A 137 15.34 -12.99 5.26
C LEU A 137 16.21 -14.16 4.77
N ASP A 138 16.71 -15.00 5.68
CA ASP A 138 17.52 -16.17 5.34
C ASP A 138 16.72 -17.20 4.52
N VAL A 139 15.44 -17.44 4.85
CA VAL A 139 14.55 -18.30 4.07
C VAL A 139 14.33 -17.76 2.66
N MET A 140 14.02 -16.46 2.53
CA MET A 140 13.78 -15.82 1.23
C MET A 140 14.99 -15.96 0.31
N THR A 141 16.18 -15.59 0.80
CA THR A 141 17.41 -15.65 0.01
C THR A 141 17.81 -17.08 -0.36
N GLN A 142 17.67 -18.04 0.56
CA GLN A 142 17.92 -19.47 0.28
C GLN A 142 16.94 -20.06 -0.74
N LEU A 143 15.68 -19.65 -0.72
CA LEU A 143 14.69 -20.08 -1.70
C LEU A 143 15.06 -19.60 -3.10
N VAL A 144 15.46 -18.34 -3.22
CA VAL A 144 15.91 -17.74 -4.48
C VAL A 144 17.19 -18.41 -4.99
N ASP A 145 18.17 -18.64 -4.12
CA ASP A 145 19.42 -19.30 -4.48
C ASP A 145 19.19 -20.75 -4.98
N LYS A 146 18.22 -21.44 -4.36
CA LYS A 146 17.99 -22.87 -4.65
C LYS A 146 17.02 -23.12 -5.81
N TYR A 147 15.98 -22.31 -5.92
CA TYR A 147 14.87 -22.54 -6.86
C TYR A 147 14.76 -21.46 -7.92
N GLY A 148 15.54 -20.40 -7.81
CA GLY A 148 15.50 -19.25 -8.68
C GLY A 148 14.34 -18.30 -8.38
N TYR A 149 14.42 -17.11 -8.95
CA TYR A 149 13.44 -16.03 -8.80
C TYR A 149 12.65 -15.82 -10.09
N ALA A 150 11.34 -15.60 -9.99
CA ALA A 150 10.42 -15.60 -11.13
C ALA A 150 9.76 -14.23 -11.42
N SER A 151 10.08 -13.18 -10.65
CA SER A 151 9.46 -11.87 -10.80
C SER A 151 10.45 -10.79 -11.25
N GLU A 152 10.00 -9.54 -11.28
CA GLU A 152 10.78 -8.34 -11.55
C GLU A 152 11.58 -7.90 -10.31
N GLY A 153 12.11 -6.68 -10.31
CA GLY A 153 12.77 -6.11 -9.15
C GLY A 153 11.80 -5.84 -8.00
N GLU A 154 12.20 -6.16 -6.77
CA GLU A 154 11.34 -6.13 -5.60
C GLU A 154 12.03 -5.57 -4.38
N SER A 155 11.32 -4.78 -3.58
CA SER A 155 11.71 -4.36 -2.24
C SER A 155 10.79 -4.97 -1.20
N PHE A 156 11.35 -5.54 -0.14
CA PHE A 156 10.60 -6.10 0.99
C PHE A 156 10.94 -5.38 2.29
N SER A 157 9.92 -5.10 3.10
CA SER A 157 10.06 -4.80 4.53
C SER A 157 9.82 -6.09 5.30
N ILE A 158 10.81 -6.59 6.02
CA ILE A 158 10.76 -7.83 6.80
C ILE A 158 10.96 -7.48 8.26
N ALA A 159 9.91 -7.64 9.08
CA ALA A 159 9.89 -7.15 10.46
C ALA A 159 9.50 -8.23 11.47
N ASP A 160 10.07 -8.12 12.65
CA ASP A 160 9.64 -8.76 13.89
C ASP A 160 9.60 -7.69 15.01
N PRO A 161 9.23 -8.02 16.26
CA PRO A 161 9.17 -7.05 17.36
C PRO A 161 10.50 -6.37 17.73
N ASP A 162 11.63 -6.86 17.23
CA ASP A 162 12.95 -6.39 17.63
C ASP A 162 13.72 -5.69 16.49
N GLN A 163 13.39 -5.98 15.25
CA GLN A 163 14.14 -5.45 14.10
C GLN A 163 13.29 -5.41 12.83
N VAL A 164 13.75 -4.59 11.88
CA VAL A 164 13.20 -4.54 10.53
C VAL A 164 14.32 -4.43 9.50
N TRP A 165 14.18 -5.18 8.41
CA TRP A 165 15.09 -5.19 7.28
C TRP A 165 14.39 -4.70 6.02
N ILE A 166 15.13 -3.98 5.19
CA ILE A 166 14.74 -3.73 3.79
C ILE A 166 15.61 -4.68 2.95
N LEU A 167 14.96 -5.57 2.19
CA LEU A 167 15.59 -6.45 1.21
C LEU A 167 15.21 -5.96 -0.18
N GLU A 168 16.18 -5.67 -1.03
CA GLU A 168 15.98 -5.36 -2.45
C GLU A 168 16.64 -6.44 -3.30
N LEU A 169 15.91 -6.99 -4.26
CA LEU A 169 16.40 -8.04 -5.14
C LEU A 169 15.84 -7.91 -6.56
N ILE A 170 16.56 -8.49 -7.52
CA ILE A 170 16.14 -8.61 -8.91
C ILE A 170 16.71 -9.90 -9.51
N GLY A 171 16.00 -10.50 -10.45
CA GLY A 171 16.48 -11.67 -11.19
C GLY A 171 17.75 -11.41 -12.00
N LYS A 172 18.31 -12.46 -12.55
CA LYS A 172 19.50 -12.40 -13.42
C LYS A 172 19.18 -12.60 -14.91
N GLY A 173 17.89 -12.62 -15.26
CA GLY A 173 17.40 -12.76 -16.63
C GLY A 173 17.17 -14.23 -17.03
N LYS A 174 16.90 -14.42 -18.32
CA LYS A 174 16.42 -15.72 -18.87
C LYS A 174 17.45 -16.88 -18.76
N ASP A 175 18.74 -16.56 -18.78
CA ASP A 175 19.80 -17.57 -18.83
C ASP A 175 20.31 -17.96 -17.43
N ASP A 176 19.92 -17.28 -16.40
CA ASP A 176 20.30 -17.54 -15.00
C ASP A 176 19.06 -17.35 -14.10
N PRO A 177 18.51 -18.43 -13.53
CA PRO A 177 17.29 -18.34 -12.72
C PRO A 177 17.48 -17.70 -11.36
N GLY A 178 18.72 -17.42 -10.92
CA GLY A 178 19.03 -16.79 -9.64
C GLY A 178 18.63 -15.33 -9.55
N ALA A 179 18.99 -14.69 -8.44
CA ALA A 179 18.83 -13.25 -8.24
C ALA A 179 20.08 -12.63 -7.62
N VAL A 180 20.20 -11.32 -7.78
CA VAL A 180 21.12 -10.50 -6.98
C VAL A 180 20.31 -9.70 -5.98
N TRP A 181 20.85 -9.52 -4.78
CA TRP A 181 20.11 -8.86 -3.71
C TRP A 181 21.04 -8.16 -2.70
N VAL A 182 20.47 -7.19 -2.00
CA VAL A 182 21.06 -6.52 -0.84
C VAL A 182 20.00 -6.31 0.22
N ALA A 183 20.34 -6.54 1.49
CA ALA A 183 19.47 -6.30 2.62
C ALA A 183 20.13 -5.36 3.63
N ARG A 184 19.39 -4.39 4.13
CA ARG A 184 19.82 -3.42 5.14
C ARG A 184 18.90 -3.44 6.35
N ARG A 185 19.49 -3.63 7.55
CA ARG A 185 18.75 -3.45 8.80
C ARG A 185 18.51 -1.97 9.05
N VAL A 186 17.25 -1.57 9.24
CA VAL A 186 16.92 -0.20 9.60
C VAL A 186 17.37 0.06 11.04
N PRO A 187 18.13 1.13 11.31
CA PRO A 187 18.61 1.42 12.67
C PRO A 187 17.44 1.76 13.61
N ASP A 188 17.57 1.35 14.87
CA ASP A 188 16.61 1.71 15.91
C ASP A 188 16.49 3.24 16.00
N GLY A 189 15.28 3.72 16.25
CA GLY A 189 14.97 5.15 16.30
C GLY A 189 14.84 5.83 14.94
N CYS A 190 14.86 5.07 13.83
CA CYS A 190 14.70 5.60 12.47
C CYS A 190 13.38 5.18 11.83
N ILE A 191 12.95 5.97 10.85
CA ILE A 191 11.89 5.65 9.92
C ILE A 191 12.48 5.44 8.53
N ALA A 192 11.86 4.57 7.74
CA ALA A 192 12.27 4.24 6.37
C ALA A 192 11.03 3.94 5.52
N GLY A 193 11.21 3.65 4.24
CA GLY A 193 10.12 3.23 3.37
C GLY A 193 10.61 2.95 1.96
N HIS A 194 9.78 2.26 1.20
CA HIS A 194 9.97 2.01 -0.22
C HIS A 194 8.61 2.02 -0.94
N ALA A 195 8.64 2.40 -2.20
CA ALA A 195 7.43 2.56 -2.98
C ALA A 195 7.78 2.46 -4.48
N ASN A 196 7.90 1.26 -4.99
CA ASN A 196 8.17 0.92 -6.39
C ASN A 196 9.47 1.53 -6.98
N HIS A 197 10.47 1.76 -6.16
CA HIS A 197 11.82 2.13 -6.57
C HIS A 197 12.84 1.53 -5.60
N ALA A 198 13.92 0.94 -6.10
CA ALA A 198 15.01 0.47 -5.26
C ALA A 198 15.75 1.66 -4.65
N ARG A 199 15.88 1.69 -3.32
CA ARG A 199 16.41 2.83 -2.58
C ARG A 199 17.72 2.56 -1.86
N ILE A 200 18.22 1.32 -1.91
CA ILE A 200 19.56 1.00 -1.40
C ILE A 200 20.56 1.41 -2.46
N HIS A 201 21.23 2.52 -2.23
CA HIS A 201 22.32 3.03 -3.06
C HIS A 201 23.64 2.39 -2.65
N LYS A 202 24.63 3.18 -2.24
CA LYS A 202 25.88 2.68 -1.68
C LYS A 202 25.65 2.09 -0.31
N PHE A 203 26.29 0.98 -0.02
CA PHE A 203 26.17 0.30 1.27
C PHE A 203 27.54 -0.18 1.78
N PRO A 204 27.74 -0.24 3.12
CA PRO A 204 28.95 -0.77 3.70
C PRO A 204 29.05 -2.28 3.47
N LEU A 205 30.23 -2.74 3.05
CA LEU A 205 30.46 -4.16 2.76
C LEU A 205 30.78 -5.00 4.02
N ASP A 206 31.29 -4.36 5.08
CA ASP A 206 31.75 -5.00 6.32
C ASP A 206 30.86 -4.65 7.54
N ASP A 207 29.58 -4.33 7.32
CA ASP A 207 28.64 -3.97 8.39
C ASP A 207 27.70 -5.16 8.70
N PRO A 208 27.55 -5.58 9.96
CA PRO A 208 26.66 -6.69 10.34
C PRO A 208 25.17 -6.39 10.07
N GLY A 209 24.79 -5.13 9.90
CA GLY A 209 23.46 -4.70 9.45
C GLY A 209 23.29 -4.71 7.93
N THR A 210 24.27 -5.24 7.18
CA THR A 210 24.23 -5.33 5.72
C THR A 210 24.51 -6.76 5.27
N LEU A 211 23.62 -7.31 4.46
CA LEU A 211 23.78 -8.61 3.82
C LEU A 211 23.56 -8.46 2.32
N TYR A 212 24.23 -9.26 1.52
CA TYR A 212 24.08 -9.21 0.07
C TYR A 212 24.51 -10.52 -0.60
N SER A 213 24.00 -10.78 -1.81
CA SER A 213 24.45 -11.94 -2.60
C SER A 213 25.92 -11.80 -2.97
N THR A 214 26.67 -12.89 -2.89
CA THR A 214 28.13 -12.88 -3.04
C THR A 214 28.60 -12.33 -4.38
N ASP A 215 27.76 -12.39 -5.39
CA ASP A 215 28.04 -11.96 -6.76
C ASP A 215 27.35 -10.64 -7.17
N VAL A 216 26.69 -9.93 -6.25
CA VAL A 216 25.92 -8.71 -6.56
C VAL A 216 26.74 -7.65 -7.32
N ILE A 217 28.00 -7.48 -6.98
CA ILE A 217 28.89 -6.52 -7.63
C ILE A 217 29.49 -7.10 -8.92
N ASP A 218 29.95 -8.35 -8.90
CA ASP A 218 30.59 -8.99 -10.06
C ASP A 218 29.58 -9.26 -11.18
N PHE A 219 28.34 -9.56 -10.86
CA PHE A 219 27.26 -9.67 -11.84
C PHE A 219 27.01 -8.33 -12.55
N ALA A 220 26.95 -7.20 -11.79
CA ALA A 220 26.83 -5.88 -12.38
C ALA A 220 28.01 -5.54 -13.32
N ARG A 221 29.23 -5.90 -12.93
CA ARG A 221 30.41 -5.73 -13.80
C ARG A 221 30.31 -6.56 -15.08
N LYS A 222 29.95 -7.83 -14.94
CA LYS A 222 29.78 -8.75 -16.08
C LYS A 222 28.74 -8.25 -17.08
N LYS A 223 27.67 -7.65 -16.59
CA LYS A 223 26.61 -7.05 -17.42
C LYS A 223 26.93 -5.64 -17.94
N GLY A 224 28.03 -5.02 -17.47
CA GLY A 224 28.40 -3.66 -17.85
C GLY A 224 27.61 -2.55 -17.17
N TYR A 225 26.88 -2.87 -16.09
CA TYR A 225 26.10 -1.90 -15.31
C TYR A 225 26.94 -1.11 -14.31
N PHE A 226 28.11 -1.62 -13.97
CA PHE A 226 29.04 -1.00 -13.06
C PHE A 226 30.50 -1.21 -13.49
N SER A 227 31.29 -0.14 -13.31
CA SER A 227 32.73 -0.19 -13.46
C SER A 227 33.37 0.66 -12.36
N GLY A 228 34.16 0.08 -11.48
CA GLY A 228 34.74 0.84 -10.37
C GLY A 228 35.18 -0.08 -9.22
N LYS A 229 35.56 0.54 -8.10
CA LYS A 229 35.91 -0.17 -6.87
C LYS A 229 34.66 -0.62 -6.14
N ASP A 230 34.67 -1.76 -5.47
CA ASP A 230 33.52 -2.33 -4.74
C ASP A 230 32.86 -1.33 -3.79
N LYS A 231 33.65 -0.53 -3.05
CA LYS A 231 33.16 0.50 -2.13
C LYS A 231 32.31 1.61 -2.79
N ASP A 232 32.40 1.76 -4.11
CA ASP A 232 31.68 2.76 -4.89
C ASP A 232 30.46 2.17 -5.58
N PHE A 233 30.19 0.88 -5.37
CA PHE A 233 29.03 0.20 -5.93
C PHE A 233 27.73 0.78 -5.37
N ASP A 234 26.79 1.03 -6.27
CA ASP A 234 25.45 1.57 -5.98
C ASP A 234 24.42 0.60 -6.55
N PHE A 235 23.71 -0.11 -5.68
CA PHE A 235 22.77 -1.15 -6.08
C PHE A 235 21.61 -0.57 -6.92
N SER A 236 20.96 0.47 -6.42
CA SER A 236 19.86 1.10 -7.13
C SER A 236 20.28 1.57 -8.54
N ARG A 237 21.40 2.27 -8.67
CA ARG A 237 21.90 2.73 -9.98
C ARG A 237 22.29 1.58 -10.92
N ALA A 238 22.77 0.47 -10.37
CA ALA A 238 23.16 -0.69 -11.19
C ALA A 238 21.93 -1.44 -11.72
N TYR A 239 20.90 -1.62 -10.92
CA TYR A 239 19.83 -2.56 -11.20
C TYR A 239 18.45 -1.94 -11.43
N ALA A 240 18.17 -0.78 -10.83
CA ALA A 240 16.93 -0.04 -11.07
C ALA A 240 17.14 1.04 -12.16
N VAL A 241 16.04 1.48 -12.76
CA VAL A 241 16.03 2.64 -13.65
C VAL A 241 15.57 3.85 -12.85
N THR A 242 16.40 4.88 -12.75
CA THR A 242 16.04 6.15 -12.12
C THR A 242 15.56 7.11 -13.21
N ASP A 243 14.28 7.15 -13.45
CA ASP A 243 13.61 8.07 -14.36
C ASP A 243 12.66 9.00 -13.58
N PHE A 244 11.94 9.85 -14.33
CA PHE A 244 10.97 10.78 -13.72
C PHE A 244 9.86 10.03 -12.95
N GLY A 245 9.40 8.88 -13.47
CA GLY A 245 8.38 8.04 -12.83
C GLY A 245 8.87 7.45 -11.50
N ALA A 246 10.12 6.95 -11.46
CA ALA A 246 10.75 6.43 -10.26
C ALA A 246 10.89 7.50 -9.16
N LEU A 247 11.14 8.74 -9.52
CA LEU A 247 11.26 9.83 -8.57
C LEU A 247 9.89 10.39 -8.16
N ARG A 248 9.10 10.89 -9.12
CA ARG A 248 7.82 11.57 -8.85
C ARG A 248 6.70 10.59 -8.48
N GLY A 249 6.64 9.44 -9.10
CA GLY A 249 5.64 8.42 -8.83
C GLY A 249 5.98 7.54 -7.64
N CYS A 250 7.26 7.43 -7.27
CA CYS A 250 7.74 6.47 -6.28
C CYS A 250 8.44 7.14 -5.08
N ASP A 251 9.65 7.69 -5.25
CA ASP A 251 10.39 8.31 -4.14
C ASP A 251 9.64 9.46 -3.48
N ALA A 252 8.80 10.20 -4.20
CA ALA A 252 7.96 11.26 -3.65
C ALA A 252 7.04 10.77 -2.53
N ARG A 253 6.55 9.52 -2.59
CA ARG A 253 5.72 8.93 -1.52
C ARG A 253 6.50 8.72 -0.24
N VAL A 254 7.74 8.26 -0.34
CA VAL A 254 8.63 8.10 0.81
C VAL A 254 9.07 9.47 1.33
N TRP A 255 9.32 10.44 0.42
CA TRP A 255 9.58 11.83 0.81
C TRP A 255 8.41 12.42 1.62
N ALA A 256 7.16 12.19 1.20
CA ALA A 256 5.98 12.67 1.92
C ALA A 256 5.94 12.12 3.36
N TYR A 257 6.27 10.83 3.54
CA TYR A 257 6.38 10.23 4.87
C TYR A 257 7.49 10.88 5.69
N PHE A 258 8.68 11.02 5.15
CA PHE A 258 9.80 11.66 5.84
C PHE A 258 9.49 13.12 6.17
N ASN A 259 8.92 13.87 5.23
CA ASN A 259 8.56 15.28 5.41
C ASN A 259 7.50 15.50 6.50
N ARG A 260 6.61 14.53 6.70
CA ARG A 260 5.57 14.60 7.75
C ARG A 260 6.15 14.44 9.15
N PHE A 261 7.24 13.72 9.31
CA PHE A 261 7.78 13.34 10.62
C PHE A 261 9.20 13.81 10.89
N SER A 262 9.90 14.37 9.91
CA SER A 262 11.29 14.83 10.06
C SER A 262 11.46 16.21 9.44
N ASP A 263 12.28 17.04 10.07
CA ASP A 263 12.53 18.40 9.60
C ASP A 263 13.52 18.44 8.43
N GLY A 264 13.42 19.47 7.59
CA GLY A 264 14.40 19.78 6.55
C GLY A 264 14.33 18.88 5.30
N MET A 265 13.26 18.13 5.12
CA MET A 265 13.12 17.21 3.97
C MET A 265 12.96 17.93 2.62
N ASP A 266 12.66 19.22 2.61
CA ASP A 266 12.64 20.03 1.38
C ASP A 266 14.00 20.10 0.67
N ALA A 267 15.09 19.83 1.37
CA ALA A 267 16.44 19.73 0.79
C ALA A 267 16.55 18.68 -0.31
N TRP A 268 15.65 17.67 -0.34
CA TRP A 268 15.63 16.61 -1.34
C TRP A 268 14.59 16.81 -2.46
N LEU A 269 13.84 17.92 -2.47
CA LEU A 269 12.97 18.25 -3.61
C LEU A 269 13.72 18.31 -4.95
N PRO A 270 14.97 18.87 -5.06
CA PRO A 270 15.73 18.81 -6.31
C PRO A 270 15.99 17.38 -6.81
N TRP A 271 16.22 16.42 -5.89
CA TRP A 271 16.32 15.00 -6.25
C TRP A 271 15.00 14.47 -6.79
N ILE A 272 13.90 14.66 -6.06
CA ILE A 272 12.56 14.18 -6.45
C ILE A 272 12.09 14.79 -7.77
N ASP A 273 12.40 16.06 -8.02
CA ASP A 273 11.92 16.76 -9.21
C ASP A 273 12.77 16.51 -10.45
N ARG A 274 14.10 16.34 -10.31
CA ARG A 274 15.03 16.40 -11.44
C ARG A 274 16.24 15.49 -11.34
N ALA A 275 16.30 14.57 -10.38
CA ALA A 275 17.49 13.78 -10.06
C ALA A 275 18.76 14.63 -9.80
N GLU A 276 18.57 15.85 -9.27
CA GLU A 276 19.68 16.73 -8.94
C GLU A 276 20.15 16.53 -7.49
N GLY A 277 21.46 16.48 -7.28
CA GLY A 277 22.05 16.26 -5.97
C GLY A 277 22.23 14.79 -5.59
N GLU A 278 22.29 14.55 -4.29
CA GLU A 278 22.40 13.18 -3.75
C GLU A 278 21.01 12.55 -3.61
N PRO A 279 20.92 11.22 -3.75
CA PRO A 279 19.71 10.48 -3.47
C PRO A 279 19.18 10.74 -2.04
N MET A 280 17.86 10.69 -1.88
CA MET A 280 17.24 10.80 -0.56
C MET A 280 17.74 9.68 0.37
N PRO A 281 18.02 9.95 1.65
CA PRO A 281 18.54 8.94 2.58
C PRO A 281 17.58 7.74 2.69
N LEU A 282 18.14 6.55 2.90
CA LEU A 282 17.35 5.32 3.05
C LEU A 282 16.45 5.37 4.30
N TRP A 283 16.91 6.05 5.35
CA TRP A 283 16.17 6.29 6.60
C TRP A 283 16.50 7.65 7.20
N VAL A 284 15.60 8.15 8.04
CA VAL A 284 15.76 9.40 8.80
C VAL A 284 15.28 9.20 10.23
N LYS A 285 15.70 10.08 11.14
CA LYS A 285 15.15 10.12 12.52
C LYS A 285 13.91 11.00 12.54
N PRO A 286 12.78 10.53 13.09
CA PRO A 286 11.61 11.39 13.24
C PRO A 286 11.82 12.42 14.35
N SER A 287 11.24 13.61 14.20
CA SER A 287 11.26 14.69 15.18
C SER A 287 10.39 14.40 16.42
N LYS A 288 9.46 13.48 16.31
CA LYS A 288 8.56 13.01 17.38
C LYS A 288 8.31 11.51 17.24
N PRO A 289 8.04 10.80 18.35
CA PRO A 289 7.65 9.39 18.28
C PRO A 289 6.38 9.18 17.45
N ILE A 290 6.35 8.09 16.69
CA ILE A 290 5.28 7.74 15.76
C ILE A 290 4.31 6.76 16.42
N THR A 291 3.02 6.97 16.24
CA THR A 291 1.95 6.07 16.72
C THR A 291 1.37 5.23 15.58
N ALA A 292 0.66 4.15 15.90
CA ALA A 292 -0.09 3.38 14.91
C ALA A 292 -1.16 4.25 14.20
N THR A 293 -1.71 5.26 14.89
CA THR A 293 -2.62 6.24 14.29
C THR A 293 -1.91 7.10 13.25
N ASP A 294 -0.69 7.56 13.53
CA ASP A 294 0.12 8.30 12.54
C ASP A 294 0.40 7.45 11.30
N MET A 295 0.73 6.16 11.48
CA MET A 295 0.96 5.24 10.35
C MET A 295 -0.31 5.00 9.52
N LYS A 296 -1.47 4.82 10.15
CA LYS A 296 -2.76 4.75 9.45
C LYS A 296 -3.06 6.03 8.67
N TRP A 297 -2.77 7.21 9.23
CA TRP A 297 -2.92 8.48 8.54
C TRP A 297 -1.96 8.63 7.34
N MET A 298 -0.74 8.14 7.45
CA MET A 298 0.19 8.15 6.31
C MET A 298 -0.29 7.27 5.15
N MET A 299 -0.95 6.15 5.44
CA MET A 299 -1.57 5.35 4.38
C MET A 299 -2.73 6.07 3.66
N ARG A 300 -3.24 7.16 4.23
CA ARG A 300 -4.30 8.04 3.68
C ARG A 300 -3.77 9.30 3.00
N ASP A 301 -2.47 9.48 2.92
CA ASP A 301 -1.83 10.72 2.43
C ASP A 301 -2.00 10.89 0.91
N HIS A 302 -2.28 12.14 0.50
CA HIS A 302 -2.36 12.57 -0.89
C HIS A 302 -1.48 13.80 -1.13
N PHE A 303 -0.35 13.91 -0.44
CA PHE A 303 0.56 15.05 -0.50
C PHE A 303 -0.05 16.37 0.00
N GLU A 304 -1.09 16.34 0.85
CA GLU A 304 -1.77 17.54 1.33
C GLU A 304 -0.79 18.52 1.98
N ASN A 305 -0.91 19.79 1.60
CA ASN A 305 -0.05 20.90 2.06
C ASN A 305 1.43 20.78 1.65
N THR A 306 1.74 20.05 0.59
CA THR A 306 3.07 19.97 -0.02
C THR A 306 3.06 20.58 -1.43
N PRO A 307 4.22 20.74 -2.10
CA PRO A 307 4.26 21.14 -3.51
C PRO A 307 3.54 20.19 -4.47
N TYR A 308 3.27 18.95 -4.03
CA TYR A 308 2.61 17.90 -4.84
C TYR A 308 1.12 17.74 -4.54
N ASP A 309 0.52 18.67 -3.80
CA ASP A 309 -0.90 18.63 -3.40
C ASP A 309 -1.84 18.65 -4.61
N MET A 310 -2.44 17.50 -4.90
CA MET A 310 -3.32 17.31 -6.05
C MET A 310 -4.68 18.01 -5.94
N THR A 311 -5.00 18.60 -4.79
CA THR A 311 -6.26 19.36 -4.59
C THR A 311 -6.16 20.81 -5.07
N LYS A 312 -4.99 21.26 -5.53
CA LYS A 312 -4.71 22.67 -5.83
C LYS A 312 -4.82 23.05 -7.31
N ASP A 313 -4.97 22.11 -8.22
CA ASP A 313 -5.11 22.38 -9.65
C ASP A 313 -6.52 22.00 -10.20
N VAL A 314 -6.77 22.27 -11.48
CA VAL A 314 -8.06 22.00 -12.13
C VAL A 314 -8.40 20.49 -12.18
N GLY A 315 -7.40 19.62 -12.10
CA GLY A 315 -7.58 18.16 -12.07
C GLY A 315 -8.29 17.67 -10.80
N ALA A 316 -8.34 18.49 -9.74
CA ALA A 316 -9.13 18.22 -8.55
C ALA A 316 -10.65 18.38 -8.77
N ALA A 317 -11.08 18.80 -9.95
CA ALA A 317 -12.46 19.12 -10.27
C ALA A 317 -13.09 20.13 -9.27
N PRO A 318 -14.40 20.36 -9.28
CA PRO A 318 -15.02 21.38 -8.41
C PRO A 318 -15.06 21.03 -6.92
N TYR A 319 -14.71 19.79 -6.56
CA TYR A 319 -14.88 19.30 -5.18
C TYR A 319 -13.56 18.87 -4.54
N GLY A 320 -12.42 19.38 -5.01
CA GLY A 320 -11.11 19.16 -4.41
C GLY A 320 -10.72 17.68 -4.33
N VAL A 321 -11.00 16.90 -5.37
CA VAL A 321 -10.74 15.45 -5.42
C VAL A 321 -9.23 15.21 -5.44
N PRO A 322 -8.65 14.45 -4.47
CA PRO A 322 -7.21 14.21 -4.39
C PRO A 322 -6.74 13.04 -5.26
N TYR A 323 -7.56 12.57 -6.16
CA TYR A 323 -7.31 11.45 -7.06
C TYR A 323 -7.19 11.90 -8.49
N ARG A 324 -6.56 11.06 -9.34
CA ARG A 324 -6.51 11.25 -10.79
C ARG A 324 -7.01 9.99 -11.49
N TRP A 325 -7.76 10.20 -12.56
CA TRP A 325 -8.20 9.10 -13.43
C TRP A 325 -7.04 8.64 -14.31
N ARG A 326 -6.93 7.33 -14.52
CA ARG A 326 -5.93 6.76 -15.41
C ARG A 326 -6.34 6.94 -16.89
N PRO A 327 -5.38 7.03 -17.83
CA PRO A 327 -3.94 6.86 -17.59
C PRO A 327 -3.31 8.04 -16.84
N MET A 328 -2.23 7.76 -16.07
CA MET A 328 -1.53 8.80 -15.31
C MET A 328 -0.76 9.75 -16.25
N THR A 329 -0.23 9.25 -17.37
CA THR A 329 0.51 10.03 -18.36
C THR A 329 -0.41 10.49 -19.50
N PHE A 330 -0.16 11.70 -19.98
CA PHE A 330 -0.91 12.32 -21.08
C PHE A 330 -0.01 13.26 -21.89
N LYS A 331 -0.45 13.64 -23.11
CA LYS A 331 0.33 14.51 -23.99
C LYS A 331 -0.43 15.78 -24.30
N VAL A 332 0.27 16.92 -24.25
CA VAL A 332 -0.22 18.24 -24.67
C VAL A 332 0.88 18.92 -25.49
N ASP A 333 0.53 19.40 -26.67
CA ASP A 333 1.45 20.10 -27.60
C ASP A 333 2.76 19.33 -27.85
N GLY A 334 2.67 18.00 -27.92
CA GLY A 334 3.80 17.12 -28.18
C GLY A 334 4.67 16.79 -26.95
N ASN A 335 4.43 17.44 -25.83
CA ASN A 335 5.12 17.15 -24.56
C ASN A 335 4.33 16.11 -23.76
N GLU A 336 5.06 15.24 -23.05
CA GLU A 336 4.49 14.24 -22.15
C GLU A 336 4.48 14.76 -20.71
N TYR A 337 3.37 14.54 -20.02
CA TYR A 337 3.12 14.91 -18.64
C TYR A 337 2.63 13.69 -17.86
N THR A 338 2.83 13.70 -16.55
CA THR A 338 2.25 12.69 -15.66
C THR A 338 1.61 13.36 -14.43
N HIS A 339 0.54 12.77 -13.93
CA HIS A 339 -0.05 13.14 -12.65
C HIS A 339 0.79 12.65 -11.49
N GLU A 340 0.64 13.29 -10.33
CA GLU A 340 1.19 12.80 -9.06
C GLU A 340 0.57 11.44 -8.69
N ARG A 341 1.37 10.62 -8.02
CA ARG A 341 0.95 9.33 -7.50
C ARG A 341 1.12 9.35 -5.96
N ALA A 342 0.03 9.57 -5.23
CA ALA A 342 0.02 9.61 -3.77
C ALA A 342 0.10 8.20 -3.14
N ILE A 343 0.27 8.14 -1.82
CA ILE A 343 0.23 6.89 -1.05
C ILE A 343 -1.17 6.28 -1.15
N ALA A 344 -2.23 7.03 -0.79
CA ALA A 344 -3.59 6.56 -0.97
C ALA A 344 -4.03 6.65 -2.44
N THR A 345 -4.69 5.63 -2.93
CA THR A 345 -5.15 5.54 -4.33
C THR A 345 -6.39 4.67 -4.48
N GLN A 346 -7.15 4.91 -5.56
CA GLN A 346 -8.38 4.16 -5.87
C GLN A 346 -8.14 2.68 -6.21
N GLN A 347 -6.91 2.28 -6.53
CA GLN A 347 -6.59 0.92 -6.95
C GLN A 347 -6.12 0.01 -5.82
N THR A 348 -6.15 0.47 -4.57
CA THR A 348 -5.78 -0.33 -3.43
C THR A 348 -6.76 -1.49 -3.25
N GLY A 349 -6.29 -2.73 -3.28
CA GLY A 349 -7.09 -3.90 -2.91
C GLY A 349 -7.21 -3.99 -1.39
N PHE A 350 -6.08 -3.96 -0.70
CA PHE A 350 -6.00 -3.90 0.77
C PHE A 350 -4.78 -3.12 1.24
N SER A 351 -4.86 -2.63 2.46
CA SER A 351 -3.71 -2.02 3.14
C SER A 351 -3.68 -2.45 4.60
N PHE A 352 -2.49 -2.38 5.21
CA PHE A 352 -2.38 -2.63 6.65
C PHE A 352 -1.27 -1.80 7.31
N VAL A 353 -1.38 -1.70 8.64
CA VAL A 353 -0.28 -1.35 9.54
C VAL A 353 -0.05 -2.56 10.45
N ALA A 354 1.11 -3.20 10.35
CA ALA A 354 1.53 -4.23 11.30
C ALA A 354 2.22 -3.55 12.48
N GLN A 355 1.72 -3.78 13.69
CA GLN A 355 2.28 -3.29 14.95
C GLN A 355 2.78 -4.49 15.76
N LEU A 356 4.10 -4.58 15.97
CA LEU A 356 4.78 -5.75 16.51
C LEU A 356 5.37 -5.42 17.88
N ASP A 357 4.89 -6.09 18.94
CA ASP A 357 5.25 -5.82 20.34
C ASP A 357 5.87 -7.05 21.03
N GLY A 358 7.18 -7.03 21.23
CA GLY A 358 7.91 -8.12 21.90
C GLY A 358 7.59 -8.31 23.39
N ARG A 359 6.91 -7.35 24.02
CA ARG A 359 6.49 -7.42 25.44
C ARG A 359 5.15 -8.12 25.59
N ALA A 360 4.37 -8.20 24.51
CA ALA A 360 3.06 -8.85 24.54
C ALA A 360 3.19 -10.39 24.58
N PRO A 361 2.18 -11.10 25.10
CA PRO A 361 2.08 -12.55 24.96
C PRO A 361 2.19 -12.97 23.50
N GLU A 362 2.66 -14.18 23.22
CA GLU A 362 2.88 -14.70 21.86
C GLU A 362 1.63 -14.55 20.98
N SER A 363 0.45 -14.83 21.51
CA SER A 363 -0.84 -14.69 20.81
C SER A 363 -1.20 -13.26 20.39
N MET A 364 -0.56 -12.25 20.97
CA MET A 364 -0.86 -10.83 20.78
C MET A 364 0.36 -10.02 20.35
N ARG A 365 1.48 -10.70 20.08
CA ARG A 365 2.76 -10.08 19.72
C ARG A 365 2.70 -9.27 18.43
N GLY A 366 1.86 -9.68 17.51
CA GLY A 366 1.59 -8.96 16.27
C GLY A 366 0.11 -8.57 16.16
N LEU A 367 -0.15 -7.36 15.70
CA LEU A 367 -1.47 -6.84 15.37
C LEU A 367 -1.42 -6.20 13.98
N LEU A 368 -2.19 -6.75 13.04
CA LEU A 368 -2.52 -6.07 11.80
C LEU A 368 -3.73 -5.16 12.04
N TRP A 369 -3.56 -3.89 11.75
CA TRP A 369 -4.64 -2.98 11.45
C TRP A 369 -4.93 -3.12 9.97
N PHE A 370 -5.95 -3.89 9.61
CA PHE A 370 -6.21 -4.31 8.23
C PHE A 370 -7.40 -3.58 7.62
N GLY A 371 -7.22 -2.99 6.44
CA GLY A 371 -8.25 -2.29 5.69
C GLY A 371 -8.35 -2.83 4.26
N THR A 372 -9.56 -2.91 3.73
CA THR A 372 -9.82 -3.27 2.34
C THR A 372 -10.21 -2.04 1.52
N ASP A 373 -9.91 -2.05 0.22
CA ASP A 373 -10.16 -0.94 -0.70
C ASP A 373 -9.32 0.31 -0.39
N ASP A 374 -9.70 1.47 -0.88
CA ASP A 374 -9.02 2.75 -0.74
C ASP A 374 -8.72 3.08 0.73
N ALA A 375 -7.43 3.13 1.08
CA ALA A 375 -6.96 3.39 2.44
C ALA A 375 -7.49 4.71 3.03
N ASN A 376 -7.78 5.70 2.18
CA ASN A 376 -8.30 6.98 2.62
C ASN A 376 -9.68 6.85 3.27
N THR A 377 -10.55 6.04 2.71
CA THR A 377 -11.95 5.93 3.16
C THR A 377 -12.25 4.67 3.98
N CYS A 378 -11.42 3.63 3.93
CA CYS A 378 -11.64 2.39 4.67
C CYS A 378 -11.45 2.55 6.19
N VAL A 379 -11.95 1.58 6.96
CA VAL A 379 -11.69 1.41 8.41
C VAL A 379 -10.63 0.35 8.61
N TYR A 380 -9.65 0.62 9.45
CA TYR A 380 -8.63 -0.35 9.85
C TYR A 380 -9.14 -1.26 10.98
N LEU A 381 -9.31 -2.54 10.67
CA LEU A 381 -9.82 -3.59 11.55
C LEU A 381 -8.70 -4.30 12.30
N PRO A 382 -8.91 -4.73 13.56
CA PRO A 382 -7.87 -5.35 14.37
C PRO A 382 -7.79 -6.85 14.11
N VAL A 383 -6.63 -7.34 13.69
CA VAL A 383 -6.37 -8.76 13.46
C VAL A 383 -5.07 -9.15 14.16
N PHE A 384 -5.17 -9.85 15.29
CA PHE A 384 -4.00 -10.34 16.01
C PHE A 384 -3.33 -11.53 15.30
N CYS A 385 -2.05 -11.72 15.53
CA CYS A 385 -1.26 -12.80 14.92
C CYS A 385 -1.75 -14.22 15.28
N SER A 386 -2.53 -14.36 16.33
CA SER A 386 -3.16 -15.62 16.76
C SER A 386 -4.46 -15.95 16.04
N VAL A 387 -5.03 -15.02 15.28
CA VAL A 387 -6.21 -15.27 14.42
C VAL A 387 -5.83 -16.29 13.34
N THR A 388 -6.61 -17.36 13.24
CA THR A 388 -6.29 -18.49 12.34
C THR A 388 -7.19 -18.57 11.14
N LYS A 389 -8.33 -17.86 11.17
CA LYS A 389 -9.33 -17.83 10.10
C LYS A 389 -9.73 -16.39 9.82
N ALA A 390 -9.73 -16.01 8.56
CA ALA A 390 -10.24 -14.69 8.17
C ALA A 390 -11.73 -14.56 8.55
N PRO A 391 -12.13 -13.42 9.15
CA PRO A 391 -13.56 -13.07 9.32
C PRO A 391 -14.31 -13.16 7.99
N ALA A 392 -15.57 -13.61 8.04
CA ALA A 392 -16.37 -13.85 6.83
C ALA A 392 -16.45 -12.62 5.89
N GLN A 393 -16.49 -11.41 6.44
CA GLN A 393 -16.54 -10.16 5.68
C GLN A 393 -15.21 -9.78 5.01
N LEU A 394 -14.11 -10.38 5.45
CA LEU A 394 -12.76 -10.18 4.92
C LEU A 394 -12.25 -11.39 4.12
N ALA A 395 -13.06 -12.44 4.00
CA ALA A 395 -12.70 -13.65 3.27
C ALA A 395 -12.73 -13.43 1.75
N HIS A 396 -12.34 -14.46 1.02
CA HIS A 396 -12.32 -14.48 -0.44
C HIS A 396 -13.64 -14.05 -1.05
N GLY A 397 -13.56 -13.25 -2.12
CA GLY A 397 -14.69 -12.75 -2.89
C GLY A 397 -14.33 -12.60 -4.37
N ASP A 398 -15.21 -11.94 -5.12
CA ASP A 398 -15.04 -11.72 -6.55
C ASP A 398 -15.07 -10.22 -6.87
N ILE A 399 -14.01 -9.73 -7.51
CA ILE A 399 -13.92 -8.31 -7.92
C ILE A 399 -14.92 -7.94 -9.03
N ASN A 400 -15.55 -8.91 -9.68
CA ASN A 400 -16.53 -8.69 -10.73
C ASN A 400 -17.98 -8.86 -10.23
N THR A 401 -18.19 -9.15 -8.94
CA THR A 401 -19.51 -9.43 -8.38
C THR A 401 -19.72 -8.66 -7.08
N LEU A 402 -20.62 -7.67 -7.11
CA LEU A 402 -20.96 -6.88 -5.93
C LEU A 402 -21.62 -7.74 -4.83
N ASP A 403 -20.98 -7.78 -3.66
CA ASP A 403 -21.51 -8.40 -2.45
C ASP A 403 -21.54 -7.39 -1.28
N LEU A 404 -22.74 -7.02 -0.83
CA LEU A 404 -22.92 -6.08 0.29
C LEU A 404 -22.56 -6.67 1.66
N ASN A 405 -22.22 -7.95 1.75
CA ASN A 405 -21.68 -8.57 2.95
C ASN A 405 -20.15 -8.55 2.97
N SER A 406 -19.51 -8.17 1.88
CA SER A 406 -18.07 -8.00 1.77
C SER A 406 -17.64 -6.63 2.28
N ASN A 407 -16.63 -6.60 3.15
CA ASN A 407 -16.03 -5.35 3.61
C ASN A 407 -15.39 -4.57 2.45
N PHE A 408 -14.72 -5.25 1.52
CA PHE A 408 -14.18 -4.64 0.30
C PHE A 408 -15.25 -3.88 -0.49
N TRP A 409 -16.38 -4.52 -0.78
CA TRP A 409 -17.40 -3.91 -1.62
C TRP A 409 -18.14 -2.75 -0.96
N VAL A 410 -18.42 -2.81 0.35
CA VAL A 410 -19.06 -1.67 1.02
C VAL A 410 -18.11 -0.48 1.16
N ASN A 411 -16.80 -0.72 1.37
CA ASN A 411 -15.79 0.33 1.36
C ASN A 411 -15.67 0.96 -0.05
N ASN A 412 -15.63 0.14 -1.11
CA ASN A 412 -15.58 0.61 -2.48
C ASN A 412 -16.81 1.43 -2.87
N LEU A 413 -18.01 1.06 -2.44
CA LEU A 413 -19.24 1.86 -2.65
C LEU A 413 -19.13 3.25 -2.00
N VAL A 414 -18.60 3.34 -0.78
CA VAL A 414 -18.38 4.62 -0.08
C VAL A 414 -17.33 5.45 -0.81
N ALA A 415 -16.20 4.86 -1.18
CA ALA A 415 -15.11 5.54 -1.90
C ALA A 415 -15.58 6.08 -3.26
N ASN A 416 -16.26 5.26 -4.07
CA ASN A 416 -16.74 5.66 -5.39
C ASN A 416 -17.78 6.79 -5.34
N GLN A 417 -18.61 6.86 -4.30
CA GLN A 417 -19.49 8.01 -4.11
C GLN A 417 -18.66 9.28 -3.82
N ALA A 418 -17.68 9.19 -2.93
CA ALA A 418 -16.82 10.30 -2.56
C ALA A 418 -16.04 10.87 -3.76
N TYR A 419 -15.57 10.05 -4.70
CA TYR A 419 -14.84 10.52 -5.88
C TYR A 419 -15.62 11.52 -6.74
N ASN A 420 -16.93 11.53 -6.67
CA ASN A 420 -17.77 12.47 -7.40
C ASN A 420 -17.96 13.82 -6.68
N ARG A 421 -17.95 13.83 -5.34
CA ARG A 421 -18.21 15.03 -4.52
C ARG A 421 -17.37 15.00 -3.24
N TYR A 422 -16.07 14.86 -3.38
CA TYR A 422 -15.15 14.52 -2.29
C TYR A 422 -15.26 15.47 -1.11
N SER A 423 -15.08 16.78 -1.29
CA SER A 423 -15.12 17.78 -0.22
C SER A 423 -16.42 17.79 0.56
N GLN A 424 -17.53 17.42 -0.08
CA GLN A 424 -18.85 17.42 0.53
C GLN A 424 -19.18 16.10 1.26
N MET A 425 -18.64 14.97 0.79
CA MET A 425 -18.91 13.64 1.35
C MET A 425 -17.88 13.20 2.39
N ILE A 426 -16.62 13.60 2.23
CA ILE A 426 -15.55 13.14 3.12
C ILE A 426 -15.79 13.49 4.61
N PRO A 427 -16.44 14.61 5.01
CA PRO A 427 -16.74 14.86 6.42
C PRO A 427 -17.65 13.79 7.05
N ASP A 428 -18.67 13.33 6.32
CA ASP A 428 -19.56 12.25 6.80
C ASP A 428 -18.82 10.91 6.90
N ILE A 429 -17.98 10.62 5.92
CA ILE A 429 -17.14 9.40 5.92
C ILE A 429 -16.20 9.44 7.12
N ARG A 430 -15.46 10.54 7.32
CA ARG A 430 -14.52 10.70 8.44
C ARG A 430 -15.18 10.55 9.80
N ARG A 431 -16.40 11.05 9.95
CA ARG A 431 -17.16 10.90 11.18
C ARG A 431 -17.41 9.44 11.53
N VAL A 432 -17.89 8.64 10.57
CA VAL A 432 -18.17 7.21 10.78
C VAL A 432 -16.87 6.43 10.97
N GLN A 433 -15.87 6.67 10.10
CA GLN A 433 -14.55 6.07 10.17
C GLN A 433 -13.90 6.29 11.54
N LYS A 434 -13.88 7.55 12.02
CA LYS A 434 -13.29 7.89 13.32
C LYS A 434 -14.03 7.23 14.47
N ALA A 435 -15.36 7.24 14.47
CA ALA A 435 -16.14 6.63 15.54
C ALA A 435 -15.88 5.12 15.65
N LEU A 436 -15.76 4.43 14.52
CA LEU A 436 -15.41 3.01 14.48
C LEU A 436 -13.98 2.78 14.96
N GLU A 437 -13.01 3.52 14.43
CA GLU A 437 -11.59 3.35 14.79
C GLU A 437 -11.29 3.72 16.25
N ASP A 438 -11.97 4.73 16.81
CA ASP A 438 -11.85 5.05 18.25
C ASP A 438 -12.38 3.90 19.11
N SER A 439 -13.53 3.31 18.75
CA SER A 439 -14.10 2.16 19.46
C SER A 439 -13.25 0.91 19.33
N ILE A 440 -12.70 0.65 18.14
CA ILE A 440 -11.77 -0.46 17.89
C ILE A 440 -10.49 -0.28 18.73
N ALA A 441 -9.94 0.94 18.76
CA ALA A 441 -8.72 1.24 19.53
C ALA A 441 -8.94 1.00 21.02
N GLU A 442 -10.11 1.35 21.56
CA GLU A 442 -10.46 1.10 22.95
C GLU A 442 -10.61 -0.41 23.23
N ASP A 443 -11.32 -1.16 22.38
CA ASP A 443 -11.44 -2.60 22.55
C ASP A 443 -10.09 -3.32 22.45
N VAL A 444 -9.19 -2.89 21.54
CA VAL A 444 -7.81 -3.40 21.45
C VAL A 444 -7.02 -3.07 22.71
N ARG A 445 -7.17 -1.86 23.27
CA ARG A 445 -6.50 -1.47 24.53
C ARG A 445 -6.96 -2.38 25.66
N VAL A 446 -8.27 -2.59 25.81
CA VAL A 446 -8.85 -3.48 26.83
C VAL A 446 -8.36 -4.92 26.63
N ALA A 447 -8.35 -5.40 25.38
CA ALA A 447 -7.84 -6.73 25.05
C ALA A 447 -6.37 -6.89 25.47
N ARG A 448 -5.51 -5.94 25.15
CA ARG A 448 -4.09 -5.95 25.54
C ARG A 448 -3.86 -5.93 27.07
N GLU A 449 -4.75 -5.31 27.82
CA GLU A 449 -4.68 -5.27 29.29
C GLU A 449 -5.21 -6.55 29.94
N GLN A 450 -6.29 -7.12 29.42
CA GLN A 450 -7.01 -8.20 30.08
C GLN A 450 -6.62 -9.60 29.59
N LEU A 451 -6.43 -9.80 28.30
CA LEU A 451 -6.16 -11.12 27.72
C LEU A 451 -4.89 -11.80 28.25
N PRO A 452 -3.82 -11.10 28.64
CA PRO A 452 -2.64 -11.76 29.24
C PRO A 452 -2.94 -12.61 30.48
N ALA A 453 -4.07 -12.38 31.19
CA ALA A 453 -4.49 -13.17 32.34
C ALA A 453 -5.16 -14.51 31.97
N PHE A 454 -5.53 -14.73 30.71
CA PHE A 454 -6.20 -15.93 30.23
C PHE A 454 -5.20 -16.97 29.71
N ALA A 455 -5.63 -18.23 29.60
CA ALA A 455 -4.81 -19.27 28.99
C ALA A 455 -4.59 -19.01 27.49
N PRO A 456 -3.47 -19.45 26.89
CA PRO A 456 -3.17 -19.18 25.48
C PRO A 456 -4.26 -19.63 24.49
N ALA A 457 -5.00 -20.69 24.78
CA ALA A 457 -6.12 -21.14 23.95
C ALA A 457 -7.29 -20.14 24.00
N GLU A 458 -7.65 -19.67 25.20
CA GLU A 458 -8.70 -18.66 25.39
C GLU A 458 -8.31 -17.31 24.77
N GLN A 459 -7.02 -16.92 24.86
CA GLN A 459 -6.53 -15.71 24.18
C GLN A 459 -6.77 -15.79 22.66
N ARG A 460 -6.55 -16.96 22.03
CA ARG A 460 -6.78 -17.15 20.59
C ARG A 460 -8.27 -17.05 20.25
N GLU A 461 -9.14 -17.66 21.04
CA GLU A 461 -10.58 -17.56 20.83
C GLU A 461 -11.05 -16.10 20.94
N LEU A 462 -10.65 -15.40 22.00
CA LEU A 462 -11.05 -14.01 22.23
C LEU A 462 -10.50 -13.03 21.16
N THR A 463 -9.28 -13.27 20.65
CA THR A 463 -8.74 -12.47 19.56
C THR A 463 -9.43 -12.76 18.21
N GLN A 464 -9.86 -14.00 17.97
CA GLN A 464 -10.69 -14.35 16.81
C GLN A 464 -12.06 -13.69 16.90
N ASP A 465 -12.73 -13.77 18.06
CA ASP A 465 -14.04 -13.14 18.30
C ASP A 465 -13.96 -11.61 18.08
N LEU A 466 -12.89 -10.96 18.56
CA LEU A 466 -12.68 -9.53 18.39
C LEU A 466 -12.60 -9.17 16.89
N ALA A 467 -11.84 -9.93 16.11
CA ALA A 467 -11.71 -9.73 14.68
C ALA A 467 -13.07 -9.93 13.96
N ASP A 468 -13.78 -11.02 14.27
CA ASP A 468 -15.08 -11.35 13.66
C ASP A 468 -16.15 -10.28 13.99
N ILE A 469 -16.22 -9.84 15.25
CA ILE A 469 -17.16 -8.81 15.70
C ILE A 469 -16.90 -7.49 14.97
N TRP A 470 -15.66 -7.04 14.90
CA TRP A 470 -15.35 -5.76 14.27
C TRP A 470 -15.45 -5.79 12.76
N ALA A 471 -15.08 -6.90 12.11
CA ALA A 471 -15.30 -7.08 10.68
C ALA A 471 -16.78 -6.95 10.33
N LYS A 472 -17.67 -7.60 11.10
CA LYS A 472 -19.11 -7.49 10.90
C LYS A 472 -19.65 -6.08 11.18
N LYS A 473 -19.30 -5.49 12.34
CA LYS A 473 -19.78 -4.15 12.73
C LYS A 473 -19.39 -3.08 11.72
N ALA A 474 -18.13 -3.10 11.25
CA ALA A 474 -17.64 -2.12 10.27
C ALA A 474 -18.31 -2.31 8.91
N THR A 475 -18.50 -3.55 8.45
CA THR A 475 -19.20 -3.84 7.19
C THR A 475 -20.64 -3.36 7.22
N ASP A 476 -21.37 -3.63 8.31
CA ASP A 476 -22.75 -3.15 8.48
C ASP A 476 -22.82 -1.62 8.51
N ALA A 477 -21.92 -0.97 9.26
CA ALA A 477 -21.88 0.49 9.37
C ALA A 477 -21.53 1.17 8.02
N TYR A 478 -20.66 0.56 7.20
CA TYR A 478 -20.31 1.10 5.89
C TYR A 478 -21.40 0.84 4.84
N ARG A 479 -22.15 -0.23 4.95
CA ARG A 479 -23.37 -0.44 4.15
C ARG A 479 -24.40 0.65 4.42
N ASP A 480 -24.60 0.97 5.69
CA ASP A 480 -25.50 2.04 6.11
C ASP A 480 -24.98 3.41 5.66
N LEU A 481 -23.66 3.65 5.79
CA LEU A 481 -23.01 4.88 5.31
C LEU A 481 -23.17 5.05 3.79
N ALA A 482 -22.94 4.00 2.99
CA ALA A 482 -23.14 4.06 1.54
C ALA A 482 -24.57 4.46 1.18
N SER A 483 -25.56 3.87 1.87
CA SER A 483 -26.98 4.20 1.71
C SER A 483 -27.27 5.64 2.15
N PHE A 484 -26.70 6.08 3.26
CA PHE A 484 -26.86 7.44 3.77
C PHE A 484 -26.30 8.48 2.81
N LEU A 485 -25.08 8.28 2.29
CA LEU A 485 -24.44 9.19 1.33
C LEU A 485 -25.24 9.29 0.04
N PHE A 486 -25.71 8.16 -0.49
CA PHE A 486 -26.55 8.14 -1.68
C PHE A 486 -27.81 8.97 -1.51
N VAL A 487 -28.54 8.79 -0.38
CA VAL A 487 -29.78 9.54 -0.10
C VAL A 487 -29.49 11.02 0.18
N ARG A 488 -28.42 11.34 0.93
CA ARG A 488 -28.08 12.70 1.33
C ARG A 488 -27.73 13.60 0.14
N PHE A 489 -27.01 13.05 -0.84
CA PHE A 489 -26.41 13.81 -1.94
C PHE A 489 -27.03 13.50 -3.31
N MET A 490 -28.17 12.83 -3.36
CA MET A 490 -28.85 12.48 -4.61
C MET A 490 -29.18 13.74 -5.44
N ASP A 491 -29.13 13.62 -6.75
CA ASP A 491 -29.54 14.64 -7.73
C ASP A 491 -28.84 16.01 -7.55
N GLY A 492 -27.61 16.02 -7.03
CA GLY A 492 -26.81 17.24 -6.86
C GLY A 492 -27.23 18.12 -5.66
N ASN A 493 -28.23 17.73 -4.90
CA ASN A 493 -28.64 18.42 -3.67
C ASN A 493 -27.88 17.89 -2.42
N ARG A 494 -28.11 18.55 -1.29
CA ARG A 494 -27.69 18.09 0.04
C ARG A 494 -28.86 18.16 1.01
N LYS A 495 -29.38 16.99 1.43
CA LYS A 495 -30.48 16.93 2.40
C LYS A 495 -29.98 17.33 3.79
N LYS A 496 -30.82 18.07 4.51
CA LYS A 496 -30.56 18.50 5.88
C LYS A 496 -30.68 17.34 6.86
N THR A 497 -29.75 17.30 7.81
CA THR A 497 -29.74 16.33 8.91
C THR A 497 -29.69 17.06 10.25
N ASP A 498 -30.21 16.44 11.30
CA ASP A 498 -30.03 16.88 12.68
C ASP A 498 -28.63 16.50 13.23
N ASP A 499 -28.34 16.85 14.47
CA ASP A 499 -27.07 16.56 15.13
C ASP A 499 -26.81 15.04 15.30
N ALA A 500 -27.86 14.23 15.25
CA ALA A 500 -27.77 12.76 15.23
C ALA A 500 -27.67 12.19 13.79
N HIS A 501 -27.46 13.04 12.79
CA HIS A 501 -27.37 12.72 11.36
C HIS A 501 -28.60 12.02 10.78
N ARG A 502 -29.79 12.25 11.35
CA ARG A 502 -31.07 11.79 10.81
C ARG A 502 -31.63 12.84 9.88
N PHE A 503 -32.25 12.41 8.77
CA PHE A 503 -32.87 13.33 7.82
C PHE A 503 -34.02 14.10 8.47
N MET A 504 -33.94 15.43 8.39
CA MET A 504 -34.92 16.33 9.00
C MET A 504 -36.21 16.33 8.21
N LYS A 505 -37.31 16.48 8.96
CA LYS A 505 -38.66 16.61 8.44
C LYS A 505 -39.34 17.84 9.03
N SER A 506 -40.35 18.35 8.35
CA SER A 506 -41.21 19.39 8.87
C SER A 506 -42.05 18.86 10.05
N GLU A 507 -42.77 19.74 10.75
CA GLU A 507 -43.74 19.38 11.78
C GLU A 507 -44.86 18.44 11.27
N TYR A 508 -45.11 18.44 9.95
CA TYR A 508 -46.09 17.56 9.30
C TYR A 508 -45.49 16.25 8.77
N GLY A 509 -44.22 15.96 9.07
CA GLY A 509 -43.53 14.71 8.66
C GLY A 509 -43.04 14.68 7.21
N THR A 510 -43.17 15.79 6.45
CA THR A 510 -42.65 15.90 5.09
C THR A 510 -41.16 16.22 5.08
N PRO A 511 -40.36 15.76 4.08
CA PRO A 511 -38.97 16.13 3.95
C PRO A 511 -38.79 17.65 3.85
N LEU A 512 -37.77 18.19 4.50
CA LEU A 512 -37.39 19.59 4.30
C LEU A 512 -36.82 19.81 2.90
N TYR A 513 -36.97 21.02 2.38
CA TYR A 513 -36.33 21.41 1.13
C TYR A 513 -34.81 21.30 1.25
N PRO A 514 -34.11 20.62 0.31
CA PRO A 514 -32.67 20.41 0.41
C PRO A 514 -31.88 21.68 0.11
N GLU A 515 -30.62 21.67 0.44
CA GLU A 515 -29.65 22.69 0.05
C GLU A 515 -29.08 22.37 -1.34
N PHE A 516 -28.66 23.41 -2.06
CA PHE A 516 -27.95 23.31 -3.34
C PHE A 516 -26.60 24.01 -3.20
N PRO A 517 -25.57 23.33 -2.68
CA PRO A 517 -24.29 23.98 -2.37
C PRO A 517 -23.52 24.42 -3.62
N GLY A 518 -23.82 23.85 -4.80
CA GLY A 518 -23.07 24.13 -6.02
C GLY A 518 -21.65 23.56 -5.96
N TYR A 519 -20.71 24.26 -6.60
CA TYR A 519 -19.29 23.93 -6.62
C TYR A 519 -18.56 24.63 -5.48
N ASP A 520 -17.64 23.94 -4.82
CA ASP A 520 -16.87 24.49 -3.69
C ASP A 520 -15.69 25.38 -4.13
N ASP A 521 -15.21 25.24 -5.38
CA ASP A 521 -14.05 25.97 -5.90
C ASP A 521 -14.46 27.10 -6.85
N GLU A 522 -14.20 28.37 -6.42
CA GLU A 522 -14.45 29.55 -7.25
C GLU A 522 -13.65 29.53 -8.57
N ARG A 523 -12.46 28.93 -8.60
CA ARG A 523 -11.66 28.80 -9.82
C ARG A 523 -12.38 27.98 -10.89
N TYR A 524 -13.18 27.02 -10.47
CA TYR A 524 -13.99 26.21 -11.39
C TYR A 524 -15.02 27.07 -12.13
N PHE A 525 -15.70 27.99 -11.44
CA PHE A 525 -16.60 28.96 -12.06
C PHE A 525 -15.86 29.89 -13.04
N ARG A 526 -14.64 30.34 -12.68
CA ARG A 526 -13.81 31.14 -13.59
C ARG A 526 -13.45 30.38 -14.85
N ASN A 527 -13.11 29.09 -14.77
CA ASN A 527 -12.82 28.26 -15.92
C ASN A 527 -14.04 28.13 -16.83
N ILE A 528 -15.22 27.91 -16.27
CA ILE A 528 -16.48 27.88 -17.03
C ILE A 528 -16.67 29.19 -17.81
N VAL A 529 -16.46 30.34 -17.16
CA VAL A 529 -16.60 31.66 -17.82
C VAL A 529 -15.54 31.87 -18.87
N ASN A 530 -14.26 31.47 -18.62
CA ASN A 530 -13.19 31.57 -19.61
C ASN A 530 -13.48 30.78 -20.89
N GLU A 531 -14.10 29.62 -20.78
CA GLU A 531 -14.46 28.78 -21.95
C GLU A 531 -15.76 29.26 -22.63
N THR A 532 -16.70 29.78 -21.90
CA THR A 532 -18.03 30.14 -22.43
C THR A 532 -18.17 31.63 -22.79
N GLY A 533 -17.26 32.48 -22.31
CA GLY A 533 -17.32 33.92 -22.46
C GLY A 533 -18.64 34.50 -21.91
N ASP A 534 -19.19 35.49 -22.59
CA ASP A 534 -20.43 36.15 -22.17
C ASP A 534 -21.71 35.32 -22.41
N ARG A 535 -21.61 34.08 -22.91
CA ARG A 535 -22.77 33.23 -23.22
C ARG A 535 -23.66 32.97 -21.98
N LEU A 536 -23.05 32.81 -20.83
CA LEU A 536 -23.75 32.51 -19.57
C LEU A 536 -24.01 33.76 -18.72
N ARG A 537 -23.62 34.95 -19.18
CA ARG A 537 -23.81 36.18 -18.43
C ARG A 537 -25.30 36.53 -18.34
N VAL A 538 -25.78 36.72 -17.10
CA VAL A 538 -27.15 37.18 -16.85
C VAL A 538 -27.33 38.58 -17.44
N ARG A 539 -28.40 38.78 -18.18
CA ARG A 539 -28.76 40.06 -18.82
C ARG A 539 -30.19 40.45 -18.37
N ASP A 540 -30.37 41.74 -18.17
CA ASP A 540 -31.72 42.29 -17.96
C ASP A 540 -32.50 42.24 -19.29
N ILE A 541 -33.50 41.38 -19.35
CA ILE A 541 -34.43 41.31 -20.48
C ILE A 541 -35.65 42.14 -20.11
N LYS A 542 -35.80 43.28 -20.76
CA LYS A 542 -37.03 44.09 -20.66
C LYS A 542 -37.98 43.62 -21.74
N TYR A 543 -39.16 43.18 -21.35
CA TYR A 543 -40.27 42.83 -22.25
C TYR A 543 -40.99 44.10 -22.73
#